data_df18da7f2641f12ac7a3560d8bdd95ea
#
_entry.id   df18da7f2641f12ac7a3560d8bdd95ea
#
_cell.length_a   1.000
_cell.length_b   1.000
_cell.length_c   1.000
_cell.angle_alpha   90.00
_cell.angle_beta   90.00
_cell.angle_gamma   90.00
#
_symmetry.space_group_name_H-M   'P 1'
#
loop_
_entity.id
_entity.type
_entity.pdbx_description
1 polymer ?
#
loop_
_entity_poly.entity_id
_entity_poly.type
_entity_poly.pdbx_seq_one_letter_code
_entity_poly.pdbx_strand_id
1 'polypeptide(L)'
;MTVHLTVIAGSDGQSFTKLAIPSAKAKDLHNENQNEFNMKTLVVFNHPHDGSFCNAILDAVQQGLKESGQASGLIHLDHDGFDPVMRAKDLKAFALAGKGFPEALDDVDPLVKKYKTKLEQAEHLVLIFPIWWMNMPAMMKGFIDKVIFPAIAYDMKGGLLKSRLPIRKVTVISTMNTPADVYREHFNNAIEGNLINGTFRQIGIEEVEWISLSMVKQAPQEERELWLENIRIRFASAV
;
A
#
# COMPACT_ATOMS: atom_id res chain seq x y z
N MET A 1 4.94 19.86 35.50
CA MET A 1 6.06 19.08 34.96
C MET A 1 6.55 18.17 36.09
N THR A 2 6.00 16.96 36.19
CA THR A 2 6.31 16.05 37.30
C THR A 2 7.19 14.92 36.74
N VAL A 3 8.44 14.88 37.19
CA VAL A 3 9.43 13.88 36.77
C VAL A 3 9.36 12.76 37.82
N HIS A 4 8.96 11.56 37.42
CA HIS A 4 9.11 10.39 38.28
C HIS A 4 10.48 9.73 38.07
N LEU A 5 11.33 9.81 39.09
CA LEU A 5 12.59 9.10 39.16
C LEU A 5 12.37 7.74 39.83
N THR A 6 12.64 6.65 39.10
CA THR A 6 12.73 5.31 39.70
C THR A 6 14.22 4.95 39.85
N VAL A 7 14.66 4.77 41.08
CA VAL A 7 16.02 4.31 41.38
C VAL A 7 15.98 2.79 41.56
N ILE A 8 16.77 2.09 40.78
CA ILE A 8 17.03 0.63 40.99
C ILE A 8 18.44 0.49 41.53
N ALA A 9 18.58 -0.08 42.73
CA ALA A 9 19.87 -0.36 43.31
C ALA A 9 20.38 -1.73 42.81
N GLY A 10 21.58 -1.73 42.25
CA GLY A 10 22.33 -2.97 41.93
C GLY A 10 23.16 -3.43 43.11
N SER A 11 23.48 -4.73 43.16
CA SER A 11 24.19 -5.44 44.25
C SER A 11 25.63 -4.97 44.51
N ASP A 12 26.17 -4.05 43.73
CA ASP A 12 27.58 -3.63 43.71
C ASP A 12 27.78 -2.13 44.02
N GLY A 13 26.77 -1.45 44.52
CA GLY A 13 26.92 -0.09 45.04
C GLY A 13 27.22 1.00 44.01
N GLN A 14 27.10 0.76 42.73
CA GLN A 14 27.21 1.79 41.69
C GLN A 14 25.87 2.25 41.23
N SER A 15 25.61 3.57 41.31
CA SER A 15 24.38 4.23 40.85
C SER A 15 24.50 4.58 39.39
N PHE A 16 23.62 4.01 38.54
CA PHE A 16 23.49 4.38 37.15
C PHE A 16 22.28 5.31 36.95
N THR A 17 22.54 6.53 36.51
CA THR A 17 21.48 7.48 36.15
C THR A 17 20.99 7.15 34.73
N LYS A 18 19.77 6.65 34.60
CA LYS A 18 19.13 6.41 33.29
C LYS A 18 18.57 7.71 32.75
N LEU A 19 19.04 8.14 31.59
CA LEU A 19 18.46 9.31 30.90
C LEU A 19 16.97 9.08 30.65
N ALA A 20 16.15 10.03 31.07
CA ALA A 20 14.73 10.04 30.80
C ALA A 20 14.48 10.33 29.32
N ILE A 21 13.74 9.45 28.63
CA ILE A 21 13.25 9.70 27.27
C ILE A 21 12.17 10.79 27.36
N PRO A 22 12.21 11.87 26.55
CA PRO A 22 11.20 12.91 26.58
C PRO A 22 9.80 12.34 26.28
N SER A 23 8.79 12.79 27.04
CA SER A 23 7.39 12.31 26.96
C SER A 23 6.72 12.49 25.58
N ALA A 24 7.30 13.30 24.69
CA ALA A 24 6.85 13.50 23.32
C ALA A 24 6.91 12.20 22.48
N LYS A 25 8.04 11.45 22.56
CA LYS A 25 8.18 10.18 21.79
C LYS A 25 7.20 9.08 22.20
N ALA A 26 6.79 9.06 23.47
CA ALA A 26 5.80 8.07 23.93
C ALA A 26 4.37 8.40 23.43
N LYS A 27 4.05 9.68 23.26
CA LYS A 27 2.76 10.11 22.70
C LYS A 27 2.67 9.85 21.19
N ASP A 28 3.78 10.05 20.48
CA ASP A 28 3.82 9.79 19.03
C ASP A 28 3.70 8.29 18.72
N LEU A 29 4.38 7.43 19.47
CA LEU A 29 4.26 5.97 19.34
C LEU A 29 2.87 5.44 19.72
N HIS A 30 2.18 6.10 20.67
CA HIS A 30 0.83 5.71 21.07
C HIS A 30 -0.22 6.21 20.04
N ASN A 31 0.02 7.35 19.43
CA ASN A 31 -0.83 7.89 18.35
C ASN A 31 -0.66 7.11 17.04
N GLU A 32 0.56 6.69 16.71
CA GLU A 32 0.80 5.81 15.54
C GLU A 32 0.05 4.49 15.70
N ASN A 33 0.12 3.84 16.88
CA ASN A 33 -0.60 2.58 17.13
C ASN A 33 -2.13 2.75 17.16
N GLN A 34 -2.68 3.86 17.63
CA GLN A 34 -4.14 4.08 17.63
C GLN A 34 -4.68 4.41 16.23
N ASN A 35 -3.92 5.09 15.39
CA ASN A 35 -4.29 5.34 14.00
C ASN A 35 -4.21 4.08 13.13
N GLU A 36 -3.36 3.11 13.46
CA GLU A 36 -3.32 1.83 12.74
C GLU A 36 -4.61 0.98 12.91
N PHE A 37 -5.34 1.13 14.02
CA PHE A 37 -6.57 0.37 14.28
C PHE A 37 -7.83 0.87 13.56
N ASN A 38 -7.80 2.06 12.96
CA ASN A 38 -8.97 2.63 12.26
C ASN A 38 -8.57 3.23 10.90
N MET A 39 -7.74 2.52 10.17
CA MET A 39 -7.23 2.95 8.87
C MET A 39 -8.33 2.89 7.81
N LYS A 40 -8.72 4.03 7.25
CA LYS A 40 -9.65 4.05 6.11
C LYS A 40 -8.95 3.85 4.77
N THR A 41 -7.76 4.45 4.58
CA THR A 41 -7.01 4.39 3.32
C THR A 41 -5.64 3.76 3.51
N LEU A 42 -5.35 2.73 2.71
CA LEU A 42 -4.02 2.14 2.61
C LEU A 42 -3.40 2.50 1.26
N VAL A 43 -2.25 3.17 1.30
CA VAL A 43 -1.46 3.47 0.10
C VAL A 43 -0.37 2.40 -0.06
N VAL A 44 -0.29 1.79 -1.24
CA VAL A 44 0.80 0.90 -1.65
C VAL A 44 1.58 1.59 -2.75
N PHE A 45 2.84 1.84 -2.48
CA PHE A 45 3.71 2.63 -3.34
C PHE A 45 4.90 1.81 -3.84
N ASN A 46 5.24 2.00 -5.11
CA ASN A 46 6.44 1.44 -5.71
C ASN A 46 7.11 2.43 -6.66
N HIS A 47 8.26 2.88 -6.29
CA HIS A 47 9.27 3.48 -7.15
C HIS A 47 10.63 3.52 -6.45
N PRO A 48 11.72 3.01 -7.05
CA PRO A 48 13.02 2.90 -6.39
C PRO A 48 13.79 4.23 -6.28
N HIS A 49 13.34 5.28 -6.95
CA HIS A 49 14.01 6.58 -6.96
C HIS A 49 13.15 7.65 -6.28
N ASP A 50 13.62 8.18 -5.15
CA ASP A 50 12.92 9.16 -4.32
C ASP A 50 12.60 10.49 -5.03
N GLY A 51 13.39 10.89 -6.03
CA GLY A 51 13.14 12.08 -6.85
C GLY A 51 12.18 11.85 -8.03
N SER A 52 11.44 10.74 -8.06
CA SER A 52 10.51 10.45 -9.16
C SER A 52 9.20 11.23 -9.05
N PHE A 53 8.52 11.40 -10.19
CA PHE A 53 7.19 12.00 -10.18
C PHE A 53 6.16 11.15 -9.43
N CYS A 54 6.36 9.83 -9.33
CA CYS A 54 5.54 8.97 -8.48
C CYS A 54 5.67 9.34 -6.98
N ASN A 55 6.85 9.76 -6.51
CA ASN A 55 7.01 10.26 -5.13
C ASN A 55 6.26 11.57 -4.92
N ALA A 56 6.30 12.50 -5.87
CA ALA A 56 5.49 13.72 -5.78
C ALA A 56 3.98 13.41 -5.74
N ILE A 57 3.53 12.38 -6.45
CA ILE A 57 2.14 11.88 -6.36
C ILE A 57 1.86 11.29 -4.98
N LEU A 58 2.78 10.50 -4.42
CA LEU A 58 2.65 9.97 -3.06
C LEU A 58 2.50 11.11 -2.04
N ASP A 59 3.35 12.13 -2.13
CA ASP A 59 3.30 13.30 -1.25
C ASP A 59 1.94 14.03 -1.37
N ALA A 60 1.44 14.24 -2.59
CA ALA A 60 0.14 14.87 -2.84
C ALA A 60 -1.02 14.06 -2.24
N VAL A 61 -1.01 12.73 -2.39
CA VAL A 61 -1.99 11.82 -1.77
C VAL A 61 -1.94 11.91 -0.24
N GLN A 62 -0.75 11.80 0.34
CA GLN A 62 -0.56 11.85 1.79
C GLN A 62 -0.98 13.21 2.38
N GLN A 63 -0.66 14.30 1.69
CA GLN A 63 -1.08 15.63 2.09
C GLN A 63 -2.60 15.76 2.06
N GLY A 64 -3.27 15.33 0.98
CA GLY A 64 -4.73 15.33 0.89
C GLY A 64 -5.38 14.51 2.00
N LEU A 65 -4.91 13.29 2.24
CA LEU A 65 -5.40 12.44 3.33
C LEU A 65 -5.22 13.08 4.72
N LYS A 66 -4.11 13.76 4.95
CA LYS A 66 -3.86 14.52 6.18
C LYS A 66 -4.83 15.69 6.33
N GLU A 67 -5.09 16.44 5.27
CA GLU A 67 -6.02 17.57 5.25
C GLU A 67 -7.47 17.13 5.51
N SER A 68 -7.87 15.95 5.00
CA SER A 68 -9.19 15.38 5.27
C SER A 68 -9.34 14.80 6.68
N GLY A 69 -8.24 14.69 7.46
CA GLY A 69 -8.24 14.06 8.77
C GLY A 69 -8.46 12.54 8.75
N GLN A 70 -8.38 11.90 7.59
CA GLN A 70 -8.55 10.46 7.47
C GLN A 70 -7.33 9.70 7.97
N ALA A 71 -7.56 8.65 8.76
CA ALA A 71 -6.52 7.71 9.14
C ALA A 71 -6.03 6.96 7.89
N SER A 72 -4.74 6.95 7.65
CA SER A 72 -4.12 6.31 6.49
C SER A 72 -2.85 5.56 6.85
N GLY A 73 -2.54 4.52 6.11
CA GLY A 73 -1.30 3.77 6.21
C GLY A 73 -0.55 3.74 4.88
N LEU A 74 0.75 3.46 4.96
CA LEU A 74 1.64 3.32 3.82
C LEU A 74 2.33 1.95 3.83
N ILE A 75 2.40 1.32 2.66
CA ILE A 75 3.31 0.26 2.30
C ILE A 75 4.22 0.83 1.21
N HIS A 76 5.50 0.98 1.51
CA HIS A 76 6.50 1.43 0.54
C HIS A 76 7.36 0.23 0.14
N LEU A 77 7.02 -0.43 -0.97
CA LEU A 77 7.58 -1.73 -1.33
C LEU A 77 9.11 -1.72 -1.43
N ASP A 78 9.70 -0.65 -1.97
CA ASP A 78 11.15 -0.52 -2.11
C ASP A 78 11.83 -0.29 -0.75
N HIS A 79 11.32 0.61 0.09
CA HIS A 79 11.89 0.90 1.41
C HIS A 79 11.70 -0.24 2.41
N ASP A 80 10.62 -1.00 2.30
CA ASP A 80 10.38 -2.20 3.11
C ASP A 80 11.28 -3.37 2.69
N GLY A 81 11.99 -3.30 1.56
CA GLY A 81 12.82 -4.37 1.03
C GLY A 81 12.01 -5.61 0.63
N PHE A 82 10.80 -5.40 0.10
CA PHE A 82 9.90 -6.48 -0.27
C PHE A 82 10.48 -7.37 -1.39
N ASP A 83 10.54 -8.70 -1.18
CA ASP A 83 10.90 -9.65 -2.25
C ASP A 83 9.68 -9.96 -3.14
N PRO A 84 9.65 -9.45 -4.39
CA PRO A 84 8.51 -9.66 -5.28
C PRO A 84 8.43 -11.08 -5.87
N VAL A 85 9.47 -11.89 -5.72
CA VAL A 85 9.56 -13.19 -6.40
C VAL A 85 8.77 -14.25 -5.66
N MET A 86 7.81 -14.86 -6.36
CA MET A 86 7.12 -16.06 -5.89
C MET A 86 8.12 -17.24 -5.76
N ARG A 87 8.31 -17.76 -4.58
CA ARG A 87 9.20 -18.90 -4.29
C ARG A 87 8.39 -20.20 -4.13
N ALA A 88 9.08 -21.34 -4.12
CA ALA A 88 8.42 -22.65 -3.94
C ALA A 88 7.61 -22.73 -2.63
N LYS A 89 8.09 -22.09 -1.54
CA LYS A 89 7.35 -22.00 -0.27
C LYS A 89 6.05 -21.20 -0.41
N ASP A 90 6.08 -20.09 -1.16
CA ASP A 90 4.90 -19.25 -1.39
C ASP A 90 3.85 -20.00 -2.23
N LEU A 91 4.28 -20.75 -3.26
CA LEU A 91 3.39 -21.59 -4.07
C LEU A 91 2.77 -22.73 -3.26
N LYS A 92 3.53 -23.33 -2.33
CA LYS A 92 2.99 -24.34 -1.41
C LYS A 92 1.91 -23.73 -0.50
N ALA A 93 2.18 -22.57 0.08
CA ALA A 93 1.23 -21.84 0.90
C ALA A 93 -0.03 -21.47 0.10
N PHE A 94 0.14 -20.96 -1.13
CA PHE A 94 -0.95 -20.67 -2.08
C PHE A 94 -1.86 -21.88 -2.30
N ALA A 95 -1.27 -23.02 -2.65
CA ALA A 95 -2.01 -24.23 -2.95
C ALA A 95 -2.80 -24.78 -1.76
N LEU A 96 -2.25 -24.68 -0.54
CA LEU A 96 -2.88 -25.13 0.69
C LEU A 96 -3.98 -24.16 1.15
N ALA A 97 -3.70 -22.85 1.14
CA ALA A 97 -4.68 -21.81 1.49
C ALA A 97 -5.90 -21.87 0.54
N GLY A 98 -5.69 -22.05 -0.76
CA GLY A 98 -6.75 -22.23 -1.73
C GLY A 98 -7.61 -23.50 -1.55
N LYS A 99 -7.10 -24.48 -0.79
CA LYS A 99 -7.83 -25.69 -0.38
C LYS A 99 -8.50 -25.58 1.00
N GLY A 100 -8.43 -24.41 1.62
CA GLY A 100 -9.06 -24.16 2.91
C GLY A 100 -8.20 -24.48 4.14
N PHE A 101 -6.86 -24.52 3.97
CA PHE A 101 -5.89 -24.68 5.07
C PHE A 101 -5.25 -23.33 5.41
N PRO A 102 -5.91 -22.47 6.21
CA PRO A 102 -5.42 -21.12 6.51
C PRO A 102 -4.10 -21.11 7.29
N GLU A 103 -3.75 -22.20 8.02
CA GLU A 103 -2.47 -22.40 8.70
C GLU A 103 -1.28 -22.40 7.73
N ALA A 104 -1.51 -22.62 6.43
CA ALA A 104 -0.49 -22.48 5.41
C ALA A 104 0.10 -21.06 5.32
N LEU A 105 -0.63 -20.04 5.82
CA LEU A 105 -0.16 -18.67 5.90
C LEU A 105 0.89 -18.45 7.01
N ASP A 106 1.10 -19.41 7.90
CA ASP A 106 2.12 -19.31 8.95
C ASP A 106 3.55 -19.32 8.37
N ASP A 107 3.73 -19.95 7.21
CA ASP A 107 5.01 -20.06 6.52
C ASP A 107 5.29 -18.94 5.50
N VAL A 108 4.36 -18.00 5.27
CA VAL A 108 4.60 -16.89 4.34
C VAL A 108 5.55 -15.85 4.92
N ASP A 109 6.11 -15.04 4.04
CA ASP A 109 7.04 -13.96 4.40
C ASP A 109 6.46 -13.05 5.50
N PRO A 110 7.24 -12.65 6.52
CA PRO A 110 6.79 -11.72 7.56
C PRO A 110 6.23 -10.41 7.03
N LEU A 111 6.76 -9.85 5.93
CA LEU A 111 6.20 -8.66 5.29
C LEU A 111 4.81 -8.92 4.70
N VAL A 112 4.59 -10.09 4.11
CA VAL A 112 3.25 -10.48 3.60
C VAL A 112 2.24 -10.51 4.75
N LYS A 113 2.62 -11.05 5.92
CA LYS A 113 1.77 -11.04 7.12
C LYS A 113 1.46 -9.61 7.60
N LYS A 114 2.48 -8.74 7.65
CA LYS A 114 2.32 -7.32 7.99
C LYS A 114 1.38 -6.61 7.01
N TYR A 115 1.54 -6.85 5.71
CA TYR A 115 0.69 -6.26 4.68
C TYR A 115 -0.74 -6.77 4.73
N LYS A 116 -0.93 -8.08 5.01
CA LYS A 116 -2.25 -8.67 5.28
C LYS A 116 -2.97 -7.88 6.37
N THR A 117 -2.33 -7.68 7.53
CA THR A 117 -2.93 -6.94 8.66
C THR A 117 -3.35 -5.53 8.24
N LYS A 118 -2.52 -4.82 7.46
CA LYS A 118 -2.87 -3.48 6.94
C LYS A 118 -4.06 -3.52 5.97
N LEU A 119 -4.11 -4.51 5.07
CA LEU A 119 -5.23 -4.66 4.13
C LEU A 119 -6.56 -4.96 4.84
N GLU A 120 -6.52 -5.76 5.92
CA GLU A 120 -7.71 -6.09 6.72
C GLU A 120 -8.29 -4.91 7.50
N GLN A 121 -7.55 -3.81 7.60
CA GLN A 121 -7.97 -2.58 8.29
C GLN A 121 -8.41 -1.47 7.33
N ALA A 122 -8.19 -1.63 6.02
CA ALA A 122 -8.41 -0.60 5.02
C ALA A 122 -9.73 -0.78 4.29
N GLU A 123 -10.48 0.31 4.10
CA GLU A 123 -11.68 0.35 3.26
C GLU A 123 -11.37 0.87 1.84
N HIS A 124 -10.31 1.66 1.68
CA HIS A 124 -9.84 2.20 0.41
C HIS A 124 -8.38 1.81 0.19
N LEU A 125 -8.09 1.17 -0.95
CA LEU A 125 -6.74 0.83 -1.37
C LEU A 125 -6.29 1.77 -2.49
N VAL A 126 -5.13 2.41 -2.32
CA VAL A 126 -4.52 3.29 -3.34
C VAL A 126 -3.21 2.64 -3.81
N LEU A 127 -3.07 2.40 -5.09
CA LEU A 127 -1.84 1.87 -5.69
C LEU A 127 -1.16 2.97 -6.50
N ILE A 128 0.12 3.25 -6.24
CA ILE A 128 0.90 4.26 -6.96
C ILE A 128 2.15 3.62 -7.54
N PHE A 129 2.31 3.65 -8.88
CA PHE A 129 3.45 3.04 -9.55
C PHE A 129 3.64 3.59 -10.98
N PRO A 130 4.85 3.51 -11.56
CA PRO A 130 5.08 3.81 -12.97
C PRO A 130 4.67 2.63 -13.86
N ILE A 131 4.20 2.90 -15.07
CA ILE A 131 4.05 1.86 -16.10
C ILE A 131 5.39 1.65 -16.78
N TRP A 132 5.92 0.43 -16.65
CA TRP A 132 7.11 -0.04 -17.33
C TRP A 132 6.75 -1.17 -18.28
N TRP A 133 7.18 -1.05 -19.55
CA TRP A 133 6.85 -2.06 -20.57
C TRP A 133 5.35 -2.41 -20.58
N MET A 134 4.52 -1.37 -20.62
CA MET A 134 3.06 -1.42 -20.70
C MET A 134 2.36 -2.09 -19.49
N ASN A 135 3.08 -2.40 -18.43
CA ASN A 135 2.51 -3.03 -17.23
C ASN A 135 3.09 -2.44 -15.94
N MET A 136 2.60 -2.92 -14.79
CA MET A 136 3.18 -2.55 -13.50
C MET A 136 4.62 -3.08 -13.36
N PRO A 137 5.48 -2.43 -12.54
CA PRO A 137 6.81 -2.94 -12.24
C PRO A 137 6.77 -4.30 -11.53
N ALA A 138 7.87 -5.06 -11.63
CA ALA A 138 8.00 -6.37 -11.00
C ALA A 138 7.69 -6.36 -9.48
N MET A 139 8.10 -5.29 -8.78
CA MET A 139 7.84 -5.11 -7.36
C MET A 139 6.33 -5.02 -7.06
N MET A 140 5.59 -4.18 -7.79
CA MET A 140 4.14 -4.06 -7.67
C MET A 140 3.44 -5.35 -8.12
N LYS A 141 3.90 -5.99 -9.19
CA LYS A 141 3.36 -7.28 -9.63
C LYS A 141 3.55 -8.36 -8.56
N GLY A 142 4.72 -8.42 -7.93
CA GLY A 142 4.99 -9.33 -6.83
C GLY A 142 4.12 -9.07 -5.60
N PHE A 143 3.79 -7.80 -5.31
CA PHE A 143 2.80 -7.46 -4.29
C PHE A 143 1.44 -8.08 -4.64
N ILE A 144 0.97 -7.93 -5.87
CA ILE A 144 -0.29 -8.56 -6.31
C ILE A 144 -0.21 -10.08 -6.17
N ASP A 145 0.88 -10.71 -6.64
CA ASP A 145 1.02 -12.17 -6.63
C ASP A 145 1.12 -12.78 -5.23
N LYS A 146 1.76 -12.08 -4.27
CA LYS A 146 2.05 -12.61 -2.93
C LYS A 146 1.11 -12.13 -1.85
N VAL A 147 0.37 -11.04 -2.08
CA VAL A 147 -0.47 -10.42 -1.05
C VAL A 147 -1.95 -10.46 -1.43
N ILE A 148 -2.30 -10.31 -2.71
CA ILE A 148 -3.67 -10.59 -3.19
C ILE A 148 -3.84 -12.11 -3.37
N PHE A 149 -3.86 -12.81 -2.26
CA PHE A 149 -3.58 -14.24 -2.12
C PHE A 149 -4.82 -14.95 -1.54
N PRO A 150 -5.05 -16.25 -1.84
CA PRO A 150 -6.12 -17.03 -1.20
C PRO A 150 -6.00 -17.00 0.33
N ALA A 151 -7.12 -16.94 1.02
CA ALA A 151 -7.24 -16.81 2.48
C ALA A 151 -6.68 -15.49 3.06
N ILE A 152 -6.03 -14.64 2.25
CA ILE A 152 -5.69 -13.24 2.59
C ILE A 152 -6.73 -12.31 1.98
N ALA A 153 -6.76 -12.22 0.66
CA ALA A 153 -7.58 -11.26 -0.06
C ALA A 153 -8.91 -11.83 -0.56
N TYR A 154 -8.97 -13.12 -0.81
CA TYR A 154 -10.16 -13.77 -1.34
C TYR A 154 -10.32 -15.23 -0.94
N ASP A 155 -11.55 -15.73 -1.05
CA ASP A 155 -11.90 -17.15 -1.02
C ASP A 155 -12.52 -17.58 -2.35
N MET A 156 -12.46 -18.88 -2.64
CA MET A 156 -13.25 -19.48 -3.72
C MET A 156 -14.55 -20.05 -3.14
N LYS A 157 -15.68 -19.52 -3.59
CA LYS A 157 -17.02 -19.98 -3.17
C LYS A 157 -17.90 -20.23 -4.41
N GLY A 158 -18.31 -21.47 -4.59
CA GLY A 158 -19.16 -21.84 -5.73
C GLY A 158 -18.51 -21.61 -7.09
N GLY A 159 -17.18 -21.76 -7.19
CA GLY A 159 -16.41 -21.51 -8.42
C GLY A 159 -16.10 -20.04 -8.71
N LEU A 160 -16.53 -19.12 -7.84
CA LEU A 160 -16.27 -17.69 -7.97
C LEU A 160 -15.31 -17.21 -6.87
N LEU A 161 -14.44 -16.25 -7.21
CA LEU A 161 -13.61 -15.57 -6.25
C LEU A 161 -14.46 -14.52 -5.50
N LYS A 162 -14.29 -14.45 -4.18
CA LYS A 162 -14.97 -13.46 -3.34
C LYS A 162 -13.98 -12.80 -2.40
N SER A 163 -13.96 -11.48 -2.38
CA SER A 163 -13.11 -10.72 -1.46
C SER A 163 -13.39 -11.06 0.00
N ARG A 164 -12.32 -11.18 0.78
CA ARG A 164 -12.32 -11.25 2.24
C ARG A 164 -12.02 -9.89 2.88
N LEU A 165 -11.48 -8.96 2.08
CA LEU A 165 -11.03 -7.66 2.54
C LEU A 165 -12.21 -6.70 2.71
N PRO A 166 -12.17 -5.78 3.69
CA PRO A 166 -13.18 -4.74 3.84
C PRO A 166 -13.07 -3.64 2.78
N ILE A 167 -12.11 -3.77 1.84
CA ILE A 167 -11.85 -2.80 0.78
C ILE A 167 -13.08 -2.71 -0.14
N ARG A 168 -13.63 -1.51 -0.24
CA ARG A 168 -14.78 -1.18 -1.09
C ARG A 168 -14.36 -0.45 -2.35
N LYS A 169 -13.25 0.31 -2.26
CA LYS A 169 -12.72 1.14 -3.34
C LYS A 169 -11.24 0.89 -3.58
N VAL A 170 -10.85 0.87 -4.85
CA VAL A 170 -9.45 0.89 -5.26
C VAL A 170 -9.20 2.07 -6.17
N THR A 171 -8.17 2.86 -5.89
CA THR A 171 -7.68 3.90 -6.80
C THR A 171 -6.29 3.52 -7.28
N VAL A 172 -6.13 3.33 -8.58
CA VAL A 172 -4.84 3.14 -9.22
C VAL A 172 -4.36 4.48 -9.75
N ILE A 173 -3.16 4.90 -9.38
CA ILE A 173 -2.52 6.10 -9.93
C ILE A 173 -1.22 5.67 -10.60
N SER A 174 -1.11 5.89 -11.89
CA SER A 174 0.07 5.46 -12.62
C SER A 174 0.61 6.55 -13.54
N THR A 175 1.92 6.52 -13.75
CA THR A 175 2.65 7.40 -14.67
C THR A 175 3.16 6.63 -15.86
N MET A 176 3.15 7.24 -17.05
CA MET A 176 3.76 6.67 -18.24
C MET A 176 4.26 7.76 -19.19
N ASN A 177 5.13 7.36 -20.14
CA ASN A 177 5.58 8.24 -21.22
C ASN A 177 4.95 7.88 -22.57
N THR A 178 4.09 6.88 -22.60
CA THR A 178 3.29 6.52 -23.78
C THR A 178 2.04 7.41 -23.83
N PRO A 179 1.66 7.94 -25.01
CA PRO A 179 0.39 8.62 -25.17
C PRO A 179 -0.79 7.73 -24.78
N ALA A 180 -1.80 8.31 -24.14
CA ALA A 180 -2.92 7.55 -23.57
C ALA A 180 -3.76 6.80 -24.62
N ASP A 181 -3.94 7.38 -25.81
CA ASP A 181 -4.60 6.76 -26.97
C ASP A 181 -3.81 5.56 -27.49
N VAL A 182 -2.49 5.71 -27.69
CA VAL A 182 -1.58 4.64 -28.11
C VAL A 182 -1.61 3.49 -27.09
N TYR A 183 -1.60 3.81 -25.79
CA TYR A 183 -1.67 2.79 -24.75
C TYR A 183 -2.97 1.97 -24.82
N ARG A 184 -4.10 2.63 -25.06
CA ARG A 184 -5.40 1.96 -25.18
C ARG A 184 -5.53 1.16 -26.46
N GLU A 185 -5.16 1.75 -27.59
CA GLU A 185 -5.47 1.19 -28.92
C GLU A 185 -4.45 0.14 -29.36
N HIS A 186 -3.16 0.37 -29.09
CA HIS A 186 -2.09 -0.51 -29.55
C HIS A 186 -1.59 -1.50 -28.48
N PHE A 187 -1.76 -1.19 -27.20
CA PHE A 187 -1.32 -2.04 -26.08
C PHE A 187 -2.48 -2.59 -25.26
N ASN A 188 -3.70 -2.62 -25.83
CA ASN A 188 -4.90 -3.22 -25.24
C ASN A 188 -5.23 -2.76 -23.82
N ASN A 189 -4.86 -1.54 -23.45
CA ASN A 189 -5.14 -0.98 -22.12
C ASN A 189 -4.77 -1.94 -20.98
N ALA A 190 -3.53 -2.44 -20.98
CA ALA A 190 -3.11 -3.59 -20.21
C ALA A 190 -3.38 -3.49 -18.69
N ILE A 191 -3.29 -2.30 -18.10
CA ILE A 191 -3.63 -2.08 -16.68
C ILE A 191 -5.13 -2.32 -16.43
N GLU A 192 -5.99 -1.83 -17.31
CA GLU A 192 -7.45 -2.09 -17.22
C GLU A 192 -7.74 -3.59 -17.27
N GLY A 193 -7.15 -4.29 -18.23
CA GLY A 193 -7.37 -5.73 -18.41
C GLY A 193 -6.81 -6.57 -17.27
N ASN A 194 -5.55 -6.36 -16.90
CA ASN A 194 -4.83 -7.23 -15.99
C ASN A 194 -5.06 -6.91 -14.52
N LEU A 195 -4.95 -5.62 -14.14
CA LEU A 195 -5.03 -5.22 -12.74
C LEU A 195 -6.48 -4.94 -12.33
N ILE A 196 -7.19 -4.12 -13.09
CA ILE A 196 -8.53 -3.69 -12.71
C ILE A 196 -9.52 -4.83 -12.85
N ASN A 197 -9.68 -5.34 -14.07
CA ASN A 197 -10.63 -6.43 -14.35
C ASN A 197 -10.13 -7.79 -13.87
N GLY A 198 -8.87 -8.13 -14.20
CA GLY A 198 -8.28 -9.45 -13.94
C GLY A 198 -7.84 -9.68 -12.50
N THR A 199 -7.84 -8.65 -11.64
CA THR A 199 -7.50 -8.78 -10.22
C THR A 199 -8.64 -8.29 -9.34
N PHE A 200 -8.89 -6.98 -9.27
CA PHE A 200 -9.81 -6.43 -8.27
C PHE A 200 -11.28 -6.75 -8.57
N ARG A 201 -11.76 -6.50 -9.78
CA ARG A 201 -13.14 -6.86 -10.14
C ARG A 201 -13.38 -8.36 -10.11
N GLN A 202 -12.38 -9.16 -10.49
CA GLN A 202 -12.46 -10.62 -10.43
C GLN A 202 -12.70 -11.14 -9.01
N ILE A 203 -12.18 -10.49 -7.97
CA ILE A 203 -12.42 -10.86 -6.58
C ILE A 203 -13.64 -10.14 -5.97
N GLY A 204 -14.39 -9.37 -6.77
CA GLY A 204 -15.64 -8.73 -6.36
C GLY A 204 -15.49 -7.31 -5.79
N ILE A 205 -14.39 -6.61 -6.06
CA ILE A 205 -14.25 -5.18 -5.75
C ILE A 205 -14.61 -4.40 -7.01
N GLU A 206 -15.83 -3.86 -7.05
CA GLU A 206 -16.39 -3.22 -8.25
C GLU A 206 -15.95 -1.75 -8.41
N GLU A 207 -15.81 -1.01 -7.30
CA GLU A 207 -15.39 0.40 -7.35
C GLU A 207 -13.89 0.50 -7.54
N VAL A 208 -13.46 0.45 -8.80
CA VAL A 208 -12.05 0.62 -9.18
C VAL A 208 -11.90 1.78 -10.13
N GLU A 209 -11.11 2.76 -9.72
CA GLU A 209 -10.78 3.95 -10.50
C GLU A 209 -9.32 3.92 -10.94
N TRP A 210 -9.04 4.40 -12.13
CA TRP A 210 -7.69 4.55 -12.64
C TRP A 210 -7.40 5.98 -13.09
N ILE A 211 -6.44 6.62 -12.43
CA ILE A 211 -5.87 7.92 -12.77
C ILE A 211 -4.56 7.65 -13.52
N SER A 212 -4.61 7.80 -14.84
CA SER A 212 -3.45 7.58 -15.71
C SER A 212 -2.84 8.92 -16.11
N LEU A 213 -1.60 9.18 -15.68
CA LEU A 213 -0.83 10.35 -16.07
C LEU A 213 0.13 9.97 -17.19
N SER A 214 -0.22 10.36 -18.41
CA SER A 214 0.54 10.02 -19.61
C SER A 214 1.51 11.13 -20.02
N MET A 215 2.55 10.80 -20.79
CA MET A 215 3.54 11.75 -21.34
C MET A 215 4.25 12.59 -20.27
N VAL A 216 4.49 12.03 -19.08
CA VAL A 216 5.00 12.78 -17.91
C VAL A 216 6.31 13.51 -18.17
N LYS A 217 7.21 12.93 -18.98
CA LYS A 217 8.48 13.59 -19.33
C LYS A 217 8.31 14.79 -20.27
N GLN A 218 7.27 14.77 -21.11
CA GLN A 218 6.96 15.80 -22.09
C GLN A 218 6.01 16.86 -21.55
N ALA A 219 5.27 16.55 -20.50
CA ALA A 219 4.31 17.49 -19.89
C ALA A 219 5.05 18.72 -19.33
N PRO A 220 4.55 19.95 -19.59
CA PRO A 220 5.06 21.16 -18.96
C PRO A 220 5.02 21.09 -17.44
N GLN A 221 5.86 21.89 -16.77
CA GLN A 221 5.87 21.90 -15.31
C GLN A 221 4.52 22.29 -14.71
N GLU A 222 3.87 23.29 -15.29
CA GLU A 222 2.55 23.79 -14.87
C GLU A 222 1.48 22.69 -14.92
N GLU A 223 1.51 21.86 -15.96
CA GLU A 223 0.58 20.72 -16.10
C GLU A 223 0.84 19.66 -15.02
N ARG A 224 2.11 19.35 -14.75
CA ARG A 224 2.48 18.40 -13.69
C ARG A 224 2.07 18.91 -12.30
N GLU A 225 2.24 20.21 -12.04
CA GLU A 225 1.79 20.84 -10.79
C GLU A 225 0.27 20.78 -10.65
N LEU A 226 -0.46 21.02 -11.74
CA LEU A 226 -1.92 20.91 -11.77
C LEU A 226 -2.38 19.46 -11.48
N TRP A 227 -1.70 18.46 -12.02
CA TRP A 227 -2.01 17.05 -11.72
C TRP A 227 -1.83 16.75 -10.22
N LEU A 228 -0.73 17.21 -9.61
CA LEU A 228 -0.48 17.01 -8.18
C LEU A 228 -1.53 17.71 -7.31
N GLU A 229 -1.88 18.94 -7.66
CA GLU A 229 -2.90 19.70 -6.94
C GLU A 229 -4.29 19.03 -7.05
N ASN A 230 -4.67 18.56 -8.23
CA ASN A 230 -5.93 17.82 -8.42
C ASN A 230 -5.96 16.52 -7.61
N ILE A 231 -4.85 15.81 -7.53
CA ILE A 231 -4.72 14.62 -6.69
C ILE A 231 -4.85 15.00 -5.21
N ARG A 232 -4.13 16.03 -4.74
CA ARG A 232 -4.23 16.50 -3.36
C ARG A 232 -5.67 16.85 -2.97
N ILE A 233 -6.34 17.67 -3.78
CA ILE A 233 -7.74 18.10 -3.56
C ILE A 233 -8.67 16.87 -3.50
N ARG A 234 -8.48 15.92 -4.40
CA ARG A 234 -9.28 14.69 -4.45
C ARG A 234 -9.20 13.90 -3.15
N PHE A 235 -8.01 13.76 -2.57
CA PHE A 235 -7.83 13.04 -1.30
C PHE A 235 -8.10 13.91 -0.06
N ALA A 236 -8.15 15.23 -0.21
CA ALA A 236 -8.57 16.16 0.84
C ALA A 236 -10.11 16.22 0.98
N SER A 237 -10.84 15.93 -0.08
CA SER A 237 -12.29 15.86 -0.03
C SER A 237 -12.69 14.56 0.68
N ALA A 238 -13.26 14.68 1.88
CA ALA A 238 -13.79 13.52 2.61
C ALA A 238 -14.83 12.80 1.74
N VAL A 239 -14.66 11.52 1.55
CA VAL A 239 -15.65 10.62 0.95
C VAL A 239 -16.67 10.21 1.99
#